data_7b712c844e103e7376666e7c2fca8237
#
_entry.id   7b712c844e103e7376666e7c2fca8237
#
_cell.length_a   1.000
_cell.length_b   1.000
_cell.length_c   1.000
_cell.angle_alpha   90.00
_cell.angle_beta   90.00
_cell.angle_gamma   90.00
#
_symmetry.space_group_name_H-M   'P 1'
#
loop_
_entity.id
_entity.type
_entity.pdbx_description
1 polymer ?
#
loop_
_entity_poly.entity_id
_entity_poly.type
_entity_poly.pdbx_seq_one_letter_code
_entity_poly.pdbx_strand_id
1 'polypeptide(L)'
;ITPRSYRKFQFQQDKIRNLEEKSPRFKRIYTEFENLSDEIWDIETGDRDSVPDDFMMALQLQTNFLEDEIDNWLSLKDEEIVE
;
A
#
# COMPACT_ATOMS: atom_id res chain seq x y z
N ILE A 1 -4.98 -12.77 15.34
CA ILE A 1 -5.00 -12.41 13.92
C ILE A 1 -3.96 -11.33 13.66
N THR A 2 -3.07 -11.58 12.71
CA THR A 2 -2.06 -10.61 12.32
C THR A 2 -2.68 -9.56 11.40
N PRO A 3 -2.56 -8.27 11.71
CA PRO A 3 -3.10 -7.23 10.83
C PRO A 3 -2.35 -7.20 9.50
N ARG A 4 -3.08 -6.90 8.44
CA ARG A 4 -2.48 -6.71 7.12
C ARG A 4 -1.75 -5.37 7.06
N SER A 5 -0.71 -5.31 6.24
CA SER A 5 0.13 -4.11 6.12
C SER A 5 -0.68 -2.86 5.72
N TYR A 6 -1.62 -3.02 4.80
CA TYR A 6 -2.37 -1.86 4.31
C TYR A 6 -3.31 -1.26 5.36
N ARG A 7 -3.56 -1.96 6.45
CA ARG A 7 -4.37 -1.40 7.54
C ARG A 7 -3.65 -0.27 8.28
N LYS A 8 -2.40 -0.07 7.98
CA LYS A 8 -1.64 1.06 8.50
C LYS A 8 -2.37 2.38 8.24
N PHE A 9 -3.09 2.49 7.13
CA PHE A 9 -3.79 3.71 6.75
C PHE A 9 -5.27 3.70 7.12
N GLN A 10 -5.67 2.81 8.01
CA GLN A 10 -7.07 2.64 8.38
C GLN A 10 -7.74 3.93 8.87
N PHE A 11 -7.02 4.74 9.61
CA PHE A 11 -7.58 5.97 10.18
C PHE A 11 -7.59 7.14 9.19
N GLN A 12 -7.08 6.92 8.00
CA GLN A 12 -6.99 7.94 6.96
C GLN A 12 -7.82 7.58 5.74
N GLN A 13 -8.77 6.67 5.91
CA GLN A 13 -9.57 6.16 4.78
C GLN A 13 -10.36 7.26 4.07
N ASP A 14 -10.89 8.22 4.82
CA ASP A 14 -11.64 9.32 4.20
C ASP A 14 -10.75 10.13 3.28
N LYS A 15 -9.54 10.43 3.71
CA LYS A 15 -8.59 11.17 2.90
C LYS A 15 -8.14 10.35 1.70
N ILE A 16 -7.94 9.05 1.89
CA ILE A 16 -7.57 8.16 0.81
C ILE A 16 -8.64 8.13 -0.26
N ARG A 17 -9.90 7.99 0.12
CA ARG A 17 -11.00 8.01 -0.84
C ARG A 17 -11.05 9.32 -1.61
N ASN A 18 -10.87 10.42 -0.89
CA ASN A 18 -10.87 11.74 -1.51
C ASN A 18 -9.76 11.86 -2.55
N LEU A 19 -8.57 11.37 -2.21
CA LEU A 19 -7.44 11.37 -3.13
C LEU A 19 -7.69 10.47 -4.33
N GLU A 20 -8.29 9.32 -4.12
CA GLU A 20 -8.61 8.40 -5.21
C GLU A 20 -9.60 9.02 -6.20
N GLU A 21 -10.53 9.81 -5.70
CA GLU A 21 -11.48 10.51 -6.56
C GLU A 21 -10.83 11.64 -7.34
N LYS A 22 -9.88 12.33 -6.72
CA LYS A 22 -9.21 13.48 -7.33
C LYS A 22 -8.07 13.10 -8.24
N SER A 23 -7.41 11.97 -7.97
CA SER A 23 -6.20 11.60 -8.70
C SER A 23 -6.22 10.12 -9.08
N PRO A 24 -6.40 9.82 -10.37
CA PRO A 24 -6.27 8.44 -10.85
C PRO A 24 -4.88 7.84 -10.58
N ARG A 25 -3.85 8.68 -10.55
CA ARG A 25 -2.50 8.24 -10.24
C ARG A 25 -2.42 7.70 -8.82
N PHE A 26 -2.98 8.43 -7.85
CA PHE A 26 -2.99 7.98 -6.47
C PHE A 26 -3.77 6.67 -6.33
N LYS A 27 -4.91 6.58 -7.00
CA LYS A 27 -5.72 5.37 -6.96
C LYS A 27 -4.93 4.16 -7.42
N ARG A 28 -4.14 4.31 -8.47
CA ARG A 28 -3.30 3.23 -8.98
C ARG A 28 -2.24 2.84 -7.96
N ILE A 29 -1.59 3.84 -7.36
CA ILE A 29 -0.55 3.60 -6.36
C ILE A 29 -1.12 2.84 -5.16
N TYR A 30 -2.25 3.29 -4.67
CA TYR A 30 -2.87 2.67 -3.51
C TYR A 30 -3.36 1.26 -3.82
N THR A 31 -3.92 1.05 -5.00
CA THR A 31 -4.37 -0.27 -5.43
C THR A 31 -3.20 -1.24 -5.49
N GLU A 32 -2.06 -0.80 -6.03
CA GLU A 32 -0.85 -1.62 -6.05
C GLU A 32 -0.39 -1.97 -4.64
N PHE A 33 -0.42 -1.00 -3.74
CA PHE A 33 -0.05 -1.21 -2.35
C PHE A 33 -0.93 -2.28 -1.72
N GLU A 34 -2.24 -2.19 -1.92
CA GLU A 34 -3.16 -3.16 -1.37
C GLU A 34 -2.92 -4.56 -1.94
N ASN A 35 -2.68 -4.65 -3.24
CA ASN A 35 -2.43 -5.93 -3.89
C ASN A 35 -1.16 -6.59 -3.36
N LEU A 36 -0.09 -5.81 -3.21
CA LEU A 36 1.16 -6.33 -2.67
C LEU A 36 1.03 -6.72 -1.21
N SER A 37 0.29 -5.95 -0.44
CA SER A 37 0.06 -6.26 0.96
C SER A 37 -0.71 -7.56 1.12
N ASP A 38 -1.72 -7.77 0.27
CA ASP A 38 -2.48 -9.01 0.26
C ASP A 38 -1.61 -10.19 -0.13
N GLU A 39 -0.74 -10.00 -1.11
CA GLU A 39 0.16 -11.06 -1.54
C GLU A 39 1.12 -11.47 -0.42
N ILE A 40 1.70 -10.49 0.26
CA ILE A 40 2.58 -10.75 1.39
C ILE A 40 1.80 -11.47 2.50
N TRP A 41 0.60 -11.02 2.78
CA TRP A 41 -0.26 -11.63 3.78
C TRP A 41 -0.52 -13.10 3.48
N ASP A 42 -0.86 -13.39 2.23
CA ASP A 42 -1.14 -14.75 1.79
C ASP A 42 0.09 -15.64 1.93
N ILE A 43 1.27 -15.12 1.61
CA ILE A 43 2.52 -15.85 1.74
C ILE A 43 2.82 -16.11 3.21
N GLU A 44 2.68 -15.08 4.06
CA GLU A 44 2.99 -15.19 5.48
C GLU A 44 2.06 -16.13 6.23
N THR A 45 0.81 -16.23 5.80
CA THR A 45 -0.18 -17.10 6.45
C THR A 45 -0.33 -18.45 5.77
N GLY A 46 0.29 -18.63 4.60
CA GLY A 46 0.23 -19.87 3.85
C GLY A 46 1.51 -20.67 3.95
N ASP A 47 1.83 -21.38 2.87
CA ASP A 47 3.03 -22.21 2.80
C ASP A 47 4.24 -21.36 2.43
N ARG A 48 4.95 -20.88 3.44
CA ARG A 48 6.09 -20.01 3.26
C ARG A 48 7.31 -20.73 2.68
N ASP A 49 7.34 -22.04 2.78
CA ASP A 49 8.49 -22.83 2.32
C ASP A 49 8.60 -22.84 0.80
N SER A 50 7.51 -22.55 0.11
CA SER A 50 7.51 -22.53 -1.34
C SER A 50 8.00 -21.21 -1.93
N VAL A 51 8.27 -20.21 -1.09
CA VAL A 51 8.64 -18.86 -1.56
C VAL A 51 10.07 -18.54 -1.16
N PRO A 52 10.94 -18.20 -2.14
CA PRO A 52 12.32 -17.81 -1.83
C PRO A 52 12.36 -16.52 -1.00
N ASP A 53 13.37 -16.44 -0.13
CA ASP A 53 13.57 -15.25 0.71
C ASP A 53 13.80 -14.00 -0.14
N ASP A 54 14.50 -14.13 -1.25
CA ASP A 54 14.75 -13.00 -2.15
C ASP A 54 13.47 -12.43 -2.71
N PHE A 55 12.52 -13.29 -3.02
CA PHE A 55 11.22 -12.86 -3.54
C PHE A 55 10.43 -12.10 -2.46
N MET A 56 10.40 -12.63 -1.24
CA MET A 56 9.75 -11.96 -0.12
C MET A 56 10.38 -10.60 0.15
N MET A 57 11.70 -10.55 0.13
CA MET A 57 12.42 -9.30 0.36
C MET A 57 12.07 -8.26 -0.72
N ALA A 58 11.97 -8.69 -1.96
CA ALA A 58 11.59 -7.80 -3.06
C ALA A 58 10.17 -7.26 -2.89
N LEU A 59 9.24 -8.11 -2.46
CA LEU A 59 7.87 -7.68 -2.20
C LEU A 59 7.80 -6.66 -1.06
N GLN A 60 8.56 -6.91 0.00
CA GLN A 60 8.59 -6.00 1.14
C GLN A 60 9.18 -4.65 0.78
N LEU A 61 10.26 -4.65 -0.01
CA LEU A 61 10.87 -3.41 -0.46
C LEU A 61 9.91 -2.61 -1.34
N GLN A 62 9.23 -3.28 -2.25
CA GLN A 62 8.26 -2.63 -3.11
C GLN A 62 7.11 -2.04 -2.30
N THR A 63 6.63 -2.79 -1.32
CA THR A 63 5.54 -2.33 -0.46
C THR A 63 5.98 -1.10 0.34
N ASN A 64 7.19 -1.12 0.89
CA ASN A 64 7.72 0.02 1.65
C ASN A 64 7.82 1.27 0.77
N PHE A 65 8.24 1.09 -0.46
CA PHE A 65 8.33 2.18 -1.42
C PHE A 65 6.96 2.80 -1.67
N LEU A 66 5.96 1.95 -1.84
CA LEU A 66 4.58 2.42 -2.05
C LEU A 66 4.02 3.09 -0.79
N GLU A 67 4.36 2.59 0.38
CA GLU A 67 3.96 3.25 1.63
C GLU A 67 4.49 4.66 1.70
N ASP A 68 5.75 4.86 1.34
CA ASP A 68 6.37 6.18 1.34
C ASP A 68 5.65 7.11 0.36
N GLU A 69 5.30 6.61 -0.81
CA GLU A 69 4.55 7.38 -1.80
C GLU A 69 3.18 7.78 -1.26
N ILE A 70 2.48 6.83 -0.65
CA ILE A 70 1.16 7.10 -0.09
C ILE A 70 1.26 8.14 1.04
N ASP A 71 2.26 8.00 1.91
CA ASP A 71 2.48 8.97 2.99
C ASP A 71 2.72 10.37 2.44
N ASN A 72 3.48 10.48 1.36
CA ASN A 72 3.72 11.77 0.72
C ASN A 72 2.42 12.39 0.20
N TRP A 73 1.58 11.58 -0.44
CA TRP A 73 0.28 12.06 -0.92
C TRP A 73 -0.61 12.50 0.24
N LEU A 74 -0.62 11.73 1.33
CA LEU A 74 -1.46 12.03 2.49
C LEU A 74 -1.01 13.29 3.20
N SER A 75 0.24 13.68 3.05
CA SER A 75 0.75 14.90 3.67
C SER A 75 0.48 16.16 2.85
N LEU A 76 -0.02 16.00 1.62
CA LEU A 76 -0.38 17.14 0.78
C LEU A 76 -1.68 17.78 1.26
N LYS A 77 -1.76 19.10 1.12
CA LYS A 77 -3.01 19.80 1.35
C LYS A 77 -3.89 19.65 0.12
N ASP A 78 -5.21 19.80 0.31
CA ASP A 78 -6.15 19.64 -0.80
C ASP A 78 -5.79 20.50 -2.01
N GLU A 79 -5.35 21.72 -1.77
CA GLU A 79 -4.98 22.67 -2.82
C GLU A 79 -3.67 22.31 -3.52
N GLU A 80 -2.89 21.40 -2.94
CA GLU A 80 -1.62 20.97 -3.52
C GLU A 80 -1.77 19.71 -4.36
N ILE A 81 -2.94 19.10 -4.35
CA ILE A 81 -3.18 17.87 -5.11
C ILE A 81 -3.43 18.24 -6.55
N VAL A 82 -2.46 17.93 -7.41
CA VAL A 82 -2.51 18.20 -8.84
C VAL A 82 -2.38 16.90 -9.60
N GLU A 83 -3.26 16.69 -10.55
CA GLU A 83 -3.22 15.52 -11.40
C GLU A 83 -2.73 15.86 -12.78
#